data_1f6f8c306c4dac9f4c7dfeeefd539f57
#
_entry.id   1f6f8c306c4dac9f4c7dfeeefd539f57
#
_cell.length_a   1.000
_cell.length_b   1.000
_cell.length_c   1.000
_cell.angle_alpha   90.00
_cell.angle_beta   90.00
_cell.angle_gamma   90.00
#
_symmetry.space_group_name_H-M   'P 1'
#
loop_
_entity.id
_entity.type
_entity.pdbx_description
1 polymer ?
#
loop_
_entity_poly.entity_id
_entity_poly.type
_entity_poly.pdbx_seq_one_letter_code
_entity_poly.pdbx_strand_id
1 'polypeptide(L)'
;MADDKIELRSEKVRHIIGEIPSGIVRYGITIITIVVLGLLVGAYFIPYPETINTKILASGSHQGCMEVPYKYVNTIKRGMIVNIEFEGYDTETYGRTSGTIMTISRTPKHTTNGSMFTAQVRIENDKYKIINGMTGIASILVSNESVLQRIVLRITNSI
;
A
#
# COMPACT_ATOMS: atom_id res chain seq x y z
N MET A 1 -52.37 -26.28 47.16
CA MET A 1 -51.86 -24.91 47.34
C MET A 1 -50.34 -24.78 47.12
N ALA A 2 -49.65 -25.77 46.63
CA ALA A 2 -48.21 -25.69 46.36
C ALA A 2 -47.85 -25.55 44.87
N ASP A 3 -48.75 -25.93 43.98
CA ASP A 3 -48.46 -25.89 42.52
C ASP A 3 -48.51 -24.50 41.86
N ASP A 4 -49.33 -23.62 42.40
CA ASP A 4 -49.53 -22.29 41.84
C ASP A 4 -48.33 -21.35 41.97
N LYS A 5 -47.45 -21.61 42.97
CA LYS A 5 -46.20 -20.84 43.14
C LYS A 5 -45.05 -21.24 42.24
N ILE A 6 -45.10 -22.45 41.67
CA ILE A 6 -44.06 -22.96 40.79
C ILE A 6 -44.29 -22.48 39.37
N GLU A 7 -45.51 -22.41 38.92
CA GLU A 7 -45.87 -21.88 37.59
C GLU A 7 -45.55 -20.39 37.44
N LEU A 8 -45.90 -19.57 38.43
CA LEU A 8 -45.62 -18.12 38.43
C LEU A 8 -44.12 -17.80 38.42
N ARG A 9 -43.27 -18.70 38.94
CA ARG A 9 -41.82 -18.54 38.97
C ARG A 9 -41.20 -18.90 37.63
N SER A 10 -41.77 -19.90 36.95
CA SER A 10 -41.30 -20.30 35.58
C SER A 10 -41.71 -19.31 34.50
N GLU A 11 -42.86 -18.67 34.58
CA GLU A 11 -43.29 -17.63 33.66
C GLU A 11 -42.44 -16.37 33.79
N LYS A 12 -42.14 -15.91 35.01
CA LYS A 12 -41.23 -14.76 35.20
C LYS A 12 -39.81 -15.00 34.68
N VAL A 13 -39.29 -16.20 34.84
CA VAL A 13 -37.96 -16.58 34.32
C VAL A 13 -37.98 -16.68 32.79
N ARG A 14 -39.05 -17.20 32.22
CA ARG A 14 -39.24 -17.26 30.77
C ARG A 14 -39.35 -15.88 30.13
N HIS A 15 -39.96 -14.92 30.78
CA HIS A 15 -40.09 -13.56 30.34
C HIS A 15 -38.75 -12.77 30.36
N ILE A 16 -37.85 -13.14 31.29
CA ILE A 16 -36.54 -12.51 31.43
C ILE A 16 -35.53 -13.03 30.39
N ILE A 17 -35.67 -14.29 29.97
CA ILE A 17 -34.73 -14.94 29.03
C ILE A 17 -35.20 -14.86 27.58
N GLY A 18 -36.47 -14.56 27.30
CA GLY A 18 -37.12 -14.75 26.01
C GLY A 18 -37.37 -13.51 25.15
N GLU A 19 -37.24 -12.30 25.67
CA GLU A 19 -37.53 -11.10 24.88
C GLU A 19 -36.27 -10.24 24.65
N ILE A 20 -35.47 -10.67 23.67
CA ILE A 20 -34.60 -9.72 23.00
C ILE A 20 -35.54 -8.73 22.30
N PRO A 21 -35.57 -7.43 22.67
CA PRO A 21 -36.46 -6.46 22.05
C PRO A 21 -36.24 -6.52 20.54
N SER A 22 -37.27 -6.88 19.79
CA SER A 22 -37.25 -7.01 18.32
C SER A 22 -36.71 -5.74 17.64
N GLY A 23 -36.88 -4.58 18.30
CA GLY A 23 -36.29 -3.33 17.89
C GLY A 23 -34.78 -3.31 17.89
N ILE A 24 -34.11 -3.83 18.96
CA ILE A 24 -32.65 -3.81 19.03
C ILE A 24 -32.03 -4.70 17.94
N VAL A 25 -32.60 -5.87 17.66
CA VAL A 25 -32.13 -6.76 16.59
C VAL A 25 -32.33 -6.11 15.24
N ARG A 26 -33.49 -5.55 14.99
CA ARG A 26 -33.82 -4.91 13.70
C ARG A 26 -32.97 -3.68 13.42
N TYR A 27 -32.88 -2.75 14.37
CA TYR A 27 -32.07 -1.54 14.20
C TYR A 27 -30.58 -1.82 14.31
N GLY A 28 -30.15 -2.75 15.14
CA GLY A 28 -28.74 -3.16 15.26
C GLY A 28 -28.20 -3.69 13.94
N ILE A 29 -28.90 -4.59 13.27
CA ILE A 29 -28.49 -5.11 11.96
C ILE A 29 -28.45 -3.98 10.92
N THR A 30 -29.45 -3.10 10.90
CA THR A 30 -29.48 -1.97 9.96
C THR A 30 -28.30 -1.02 10.16
N ILE A 31 -28.00 -0.66 11.41
CA ILE A 31 -26.87 0.22 11.74
C ILE A 31 -25.56 -0.43 11.31
N ILE A 32 -25.34 -1.70 11.64
CA ILE A 32 -24.13 -2.43 11.24
C ILE A 32 -24.00 -2.46 9.71
N THR A 33 -25.09 -2.73 9.00
CA THR A 33 -25.08 -2.76 7.53
C THR A 33 -24.70 -1.40 6.95
N ILE A 34 -25.24 -0.30 7.47
CA ILE A 34 -24.91 1.06 7.03
C ILE A 34 -23.44 1.37 7.31
N VAL A 35 -22.93 1.01 8.50
CA VAL A 35 -21.52 1.23 8.86
C VAL A 35 -20.60 0.44 7.94
N VAL A 36 -20.87 -0.84 7.70
CA VAL A 36 -20.07 -1.69 6.81
C VAL A 36 -20.08 -1.15 5.38
N LEU A 37 -21.26 -0.73 4.89
CA LEU A 37 -21.38 -0.12 3.56
C LEU A 37 -20.57 1.18 3.46
N GLY A 38 -20.64 2.03 4.48
CA GLY A 38 -19.86 3.26 4.56
C GLY A 38 -18.35 3.01 4.57
N LEU A 39 -17.89 1.99 5.30
CA LEU A 39 -16.48 1.58 5.31
C LEU A 39 -16.02 1.04 3.95
N LEU A 40 -16.86 0.26 3.26
CA LEU A 40 -16.54 -0.23 1.91
C LEU A 40 -16.41 0.91 0.90
N VAL A 41 -17.35 1.88 0.96
CA VAL A 41 -17.27 3.08 0.12
C VAL A 41 -16.02 3.90 0.45
N GLY A 42 -15.74 4.10 1.75
CA GLY A 42 -14.50 4.76 2.18
C GLY A 42 -13.24 4.07 1.68
N ALA A 43 -13.17 2.75 1.79
CA ALA A 43 -12.03 1.96 1.32
C ALA A 43 -11.81 2.03 -0.21
N TYR A 44 -12.84 2.31 -0.97
CA TYR A 44 -12.73 2.53 -2.42
C TYR A 44 -12.02 3.85 -2.74
N PHE A 45 -12.25 4.89 -1.94
CA PHE A 45 -11.65 6.21 -2.16
C PHE A 45 -10.23 6.37 -1.60
N ILE A 46 -9.79 5.47 -0.72
CA ILE A 46 -8.44 5.54 -0.14
C ILE A 46 -7.45 4.90 -1.12
N PRO A 47 -6.58 5.70 -1.78
CA PRO A 47 -5.51 5.16 -2.61
C PRO A 47 -4.45 4.51 -1.71
N TYR A 48 -3.97 3.35 -2.10
CA TYR A 48 -2.86 2.67 -1.44
C TYR A 48 -1.67 2.60 -2.40
N PRO A 49 -0.81 3.64 -2.42
CA PRO A 49 0.32 3.69 -3.33
C PRO A 49 1.33 2.58 -2.99
N GLU A 50 1.67 1.75 -3.97
CA GLU A 50 2.76 0.79 -3.85
C GLU A 50 4.05 1.42 -4.37
N THR A 51 5.01 1.63 -3.48
CA THR A 51 6.33 2.13 -3.82
C THR A 51 7.36 1.03 -3.71
N ILE A 52 8.30 1.01 -4.64
CA ILE A 52 9.47 0.14 -4.61
C ILE A 52 10.67 0.99 -4.26
N ASN A 53 11.37 0.59 -3.21
CA ASN A 53 12.63 1.20 -2.82
C ASN A 53 13.78 0.35 -3.36
N THR A 54 14.69 0.97 -4.09
CA THR A 54 15.85 0.32 -4.65
C THR A 54 17.10 1.20 -4.54
N LYS A 55 18.27 0.59 -4.68
CA LYS A 55 19.53 1.34 -4.62
C LYS A 55 19.74 2.10 -5.91
N ILE A 56 20.24 3.32 -5.81
CA ILE A 56 20.70 4.15 -6.93
C ILE A 56 22.14 4.56 -6.68
N LEU A 57 22.93 4.56 -7.75
CA LEU A 57 24.31 5.04 -7.77
C LEU A 57 24.38 6.21 -8.76
N ALA A 58 24.84 7.36 -8.31
CA ALA A 58 25.07 8.50 -9.17
C ALA A 58 26.26 8.24 -10.11
N SER A 59 26.03 8.42 -11.41
CA SER A 59 27.07 8.31 -12.46
C SER A 59 27.46 9.68 -13.00
N GLY A 60 27.21 10.74 -12.25
CA GLY A 60 27.43 12.14 -12.59
C GLY A 60 26.42 13.05 -11.93
N SER A 61 26.47 14.33 -12.26
CA SER A 61 25.60 15.34 -11.63
C SER A 61 24.10 15.18 -11.94
N HIS A 62 23.78 14.63 -13.12
CA HIS A 62 22.41 14.54 -13.63
C HIS A 62 22.03 13.12 -14.07
N GLN A 63 22.87 12.13 -13.77
CA GLN A 63 22.63 10.75 -14.19
C GLN A 63 22.87 9.78 -13.03
N GLY A 64 22.06 8.76 -12.95
CA GLY A 64 22.21 7.68 -12.00
C GLY A 64 21.82 6.35 -12.60
N CYS A 65 22.39 5.29 -12.05
CA CYS A 65 22.03 3.91 -12.35
C CYS A 65 21.31 3.32 -11.15
N MET A 66 20.12 2.81 -11.33
CA MET A 66 19.39 2.11 -10.29
C MET A 66 19.17 0.64 -10.62
N GLU A 67 19.04 -0.18 -9.61
CA GLU A 67 18.77 -1.59 -9.73
C GLU A 67 17.25 -1.83 -9.69
N VAL A 68 16.72 -2.57 -10.66
CA VAL A 68 15.31 -2.92 -10.75
C VAL A 68 15.18 -4.42 -10.52
N PRO A 69 14.49 -4.87 -9.45
CA PRO A 69 14.24 -6.28 -9.24
C PRO A 69 13.42 -6.89 -10.39
N TYR A 70 13.71 -8.15 -10.76
CA TYR A 70 13.06 -8.86 -11.86
C TYR A 70 11.51 -8.80 -11.78
N LYS A 71 10.97 -8.90 -10.59
CA LYS A 71 9.52 -8.85 -10.34
C LYS A 71 8.83 -7.62 -10.92
N TYR A 72 9.55 -6.49 -10.99
CA TYR A 72 8.96 -5.19 -11.34
C TYR A 72 9.37 -4.67 -12.72
N VAL A 73 10.19 -5.43 -13.46
CA VAL A 73 10.71 -4.97 -14.76
C VAL A 73 9.62 -4.69 -15.78
N ASN A 74 8.51 -5.42 -15.74
CA ASN A 74 7.37 -5.23 -16.65
C ASN A 74 6.46 -4.06 -16.23
N THR A 75 6.50 -3.68 -14.96
CA THR A 75 5.67 -2.60 -14.40
C THR A 75 6.36 -1.25 -14.53
N ILE A 76 7.69 -1.24 -14.39
CA ILE A 76 8.49 -0.02 -14.51
C ILE A 76 8.68 0.31 -15.98
N LYS A 77 8.37 1.55 -16.37
CA LYS A 77 8.44 2.02 -17.74
C LYS A 77 9.32 3.27 -17.84
N ARG A 78 9.84 3.50 -19.05
CA ARG A 78 10.50 4.76 -19.39
C ARG A 78 9.54 5.94 -19.17
N GLY A 79 10.07 7.03 -18.62
CA GLY A 79 9.30 8.24 -18.30
C GLY A 79 8.66 8.25 -16.90
N MET A 80 8.75 7.16 -16.14
CA MET A 80 8.27 7.16 -14.76
C MET A 80 9.16 8.04 -13.88
N ILE A 81 8.50 8.72 -12.94
CA ILE A 81 9.17 9.59 -11.96
C ILE A 81 9.71 8.72 -10.82
N VAL A 82 10.91 9.03 -10.40
CA VAL A 82 11.63 8.39 -9.29
C VAL A 82 11.95 9.44 -8.25
N ASN A 83 11.58 9.22 -7.01
CA ASN A 83 12.02 10.03 -5.89
C ASN A 83 13.34 9.47 -5.38
N ILE A 84 14.36 10.33 -5.26
CA ILE A 84 15.72 9.92 -4.93
C ILE A 84 16.14 10.62 -3.63
N GLU A 85 16.69 9.85 -2.72
CA GLU A 85 17.29 10.32 -1.47
C GLU A 85 18.72 9.80 -1.41
N PHE A 86 19.68 10.71 -1.50
CA PHE A 86 21.10 10.36 -1.42
C PHE A 86 21.56 10.32 0.03
N GLU A 87 22.50 9.42 0.32
CA GLU A 87 23.12 9.33 1.64
C GLU A 87 23.77 10.66 2.03
N GLY A 88 23.46 11.17 3.22
CA GLY A 88 23.93 12.47 3.71
C GLY A 88 23.10 13.69 3.30
N TYR A 89 22.07 13.50 2.46
CA TYR A 89 21.17 14.56 2.02
C TYR A 89 19.73 14.14 2.26
N ASP A 90 19.29 14.24 3.51
CA ASP A 90 17.94 13.85 3.90
C ASP A 90 16.86 14.75 3.28
N THR A 91 15.68 14.16 3.12
CA THR A 91 14.55 14.84 2.48
C THR A 91 13.99 15.99 3.32
N GLU A 92 14.20 15.98 4.64
CA GLU A 92 13.70 17.03 5.54
C GLU A 92 14.48 18.32 5.39
N THR A 93 15.80 18.21 5.27
CA THR A 93 16.70 19.37 5.17
C THR A 93 16.83 19.89 3.74
N TYR A 94 17.02 18.99 2.77
CA TYR A 94 17.33 19.35 1.39
C TYR A 94 16.14 19.22 0.44
N GLY A 95 15.02 18.68 0.92
CA GLY A 95 13.85 18.39 0.12
C GLY A 95 14.05 17.19 -0.81
N ARG A 96 12.98 16.80 -1.48
CA ARG A 96 12.99 15.64 -2.40
C ARG A 96 13.74 15.97 -3.67
N THR A 97 14.61 15.06 -4.09
CA THR A 97 15.22 15.05 -5.42
C THR A 97 14.43 14.10 -6.30
N SER A 98 14.02 14.56 -7.46
CA SER A 98 13.31 13.73 -8.43
C SER A 98 14.20 13.36 -9.59
N GLY A 99 13.85 12.27 -10.25
CA GLY A 99 14.47 11.85 -11.48
C GLY A 99 13.47 11.18 -12.41
N THR A 100 13.86 11.00 -13.65
CA THR A 100 13.04 10.35 -14.66
C THR A 100 13.78 9.16 -15.26
N ILE A 101 13.10 8.01 -15.37
CA ILE A 101 13.65 6.80 -15.98
C ILE A 101 13.83 7.02 -17.50
N MET A 102 15.06 6.95 -17.95
CA MET A 102 15.40 7.13 -19.37
C MET A 102 15.39 5.81 -20.14
N THR A 103 16.01 4.80 -19.55
CA THR A 103 16.22 3.51 -20.22
C THR A 103 16.29 2.40 -19.18
N ILE A 104 15.77 1.24 -19.52
CA ILE A 104 15.88 0.02 -18.73
C ILE A 104 16.65 -1.00 -19.55
N SER A 105 17.72 -1.53 -18.99
CA SER A 105 18.50 -2.60 -19.64
C SER A 105 17.63 -3.84 -19.81
N ARG A 106 17.75 -4.49 -20.96
CA ARG A 106 17.08 -5.78 -21.21
C ARG A 106 17.91 -6.98 -20.75
N THR A 107 19.17 -6.75 -20.37
CA THR A 107 20.07 -7.80 -19.92
C THR A 107 20.08 -7.81 -18.38
N PRO A 108 19.66 -8.90 -17.74
CA PRO A 108 19.69 -9.01 -16.31
C PRO A 108 21.13 -9.18 -15.83
N LYS A 109 21.46 -8.58 -14.69
CA LYS A 109 22.67 -8.86 -13.92
C LYS A 109 22.31 -9.86 -12.83
N HIS A 110 23.04 -10.96 -12.76
CA HIS A 110 22.89 -11.93 -11.69
C HIS A 110 23.69 -11.46 -10.47
N THR A 111 23.00 -11.23 -9.38
CA THR A 111 23.59 -10.85 -8.09
C THR A 111 23.22 -11.91 -7.05
N THR A 112 23.94 -11.96 -5.93
CA THR A 112 23.67 -12.88 -4.83
C THR A 112 22.20 -12.85 -4.34
N ASN A 113 21.53 -11.71 -4.52
CA ASN A 113 20.13 -11.47 -4.13
C ASN A 113 19.11 -11.69 -5.28
N GLY A 114 19.54 -12.32 -6.39
CA GLY A 114 18.68 -12.60 -7.53
C GLY A 114 19.04 -11.84 -8.79
N SER A 115 18.21 -11.97 -9.82
CA SER A 115 18.39 -11.25 -11.09
C SER A 115 17.85 -9.84 -10.99
N MET A 116 18.66 -8.85 -11.33
CA MET A 116 18.30 -7.44 -11.34
C MET A 116 18.56 -6.82 -12.70
N PHE A 117 17.73 -5.87 -13.10
CA PHE A 117 17.95 -5.05 -14.29
C PHE A 117 18.50 -3.69 -13.89
N THR A 118 19.28 -3.08 -14.75
CA THR A 118 19.80 -1.73 -14.52
C THR A 118 18.94 -0.74 -15.29
N ALA A 119 18.44 0.28 -14.60
CA ALA A 119 17.77 1.41 -15.22
C ALA A 119 18.60 2.67 -15.10
N GLN A 120 18.66 3.45 -16.19
CA GLN A 120 19.28 4.76 -16.19
C GLN A 120 18.25 5.81 -15.84
N VAL A 121 18.58 6.67 -14.90
CA VAL A 121 17.72 7.75 -14.40
C VAL A 121 18.40 9.06 -14.66
N ARG A 122 17.65 10.01 -15.26
CA ARG A 122 18.04 11.42 -15.29
C ARG A 122 17.63 12.05 -13.97
N ILE A 123 18.57 12.65 -13.27
CA ILE A 123 18.35 13.27 -11.97
C ILE A 123 18.11 14.76 -12.19
N GLU A 124 17.04 15.27 -11.63
CA GLU A 124 16.66 16.67 -11.64
C GLU A 124 16.90 17.24 -10.23
N ASN A 125 18.08 17.81 -10.03
CA ASN A 125 18.45 18.39 -8.73
C ASN A 125 19.25 19.68 -8.92
N ASP A 126 18.73 20.76 -8.33
CA ASP A 126 19.38 22.08 -8.31
C ASP A 126 19.76 22.51 -6.88
N LYS A 127 19.55 21.65 -5.87
CA LYS A 127 19.67 22.01 -4.46
C LYS A 127 21.06 21.76 -3.87
N TYR A 128 21.73 20.72 -4.35
CA TYR A 128 23.08 20.33 -3.90
C TYR A 128 23.85 19.63 -5.00
N LYS A 129 25.16 19.63 -4.87
CA LYS A 129 26.04 19.03 -5.87
C LYS A 129 26.09 17.51 -5.71
N ILE A 130 25.58 16.79 -6.73
CA ILE A 130 25.69 15.34 -6.81
C ILE A 130 27.08 14.98 -7.34
N ILE A 131 27.78 14.12 -6.62
CA ILE A 131 29.13 13.65 -6.96
C ILE A 131 29.01 12.24 -7.52
N ASN A 132 29.86 11.92 -8.49
CA ASN A 132 29.94 10.58 -9.05
C ASN A 132 30.29 9.56 -7.95
N GLY A 133 29.55 8.46 -7.90
CA GLY A 133 29.71 7.42 -6.89
C GLY A 133 28.83 7.61 -5.63
N MET A 134 28.07 8.70 -5.53
CA MET A 134 27.09 8.82 -4.42
C MET A 134 26.03 7.72 -4.51
N THR A 135 25.79 7.10 -3.36
CA THR A 135 24.74 6.10 -3.19
C THR A 135 23.47 6.72 -2.57
N GLY A 136 22.33 6.13 -2.88
CA GLY A 136 21.06 6.57 -2.34
C GLY A 136 19.97 5.54 -2.50
N ILE A 137 18.79 5.91 -2.08
CA ILE A 137 17.55 5.14 -2.22
C ILE A 137 16.68 5.81 -3.28
N ALA A 138 16.28 5.04 -4.28
CA ALA A 138 15.34 5.44 -5.30
C ALA A 138 13.98 4.80 -5.02
N SER A 139 12.94 5.61 -4.87
CA SER A 139 11.56 5.21 -4.62
C SER A 139 10.71 5.46 -5.85
N ILE A 140 10.12 4.39 -6.40
CA ILE A 140 9.28 4.44 -7.60
C ILE A 140 7.85 4.09 -7.21
N LEU A 141 6.90 4.91 -7.62
CA LEU A 141 5.48 4.59 -7.50
C LEU A 141 5.07 3.62 -8.62
N VAL A 142 4.71 2.40 -8.25
CA VAL A 142 4.41 1.32 -9.21
C VAL A 142 2.93 1.15 -9.45
N SER A 143 2.12 1.32 -8.41
CA SER A 143 0.67 1.18 -8.46
C SER A 143 0.00 2.22 -7.57
N ASN A 144 -1.14 2.70 -8.03
CA ASN A 144 -1.99 3.61 -7.28
C ASN A 144 -3.40 3.02 -7.15
N GLU A 145 -3.49 1.72 -6.93
CA GLU A 145 -4.75 1.02 -6.76
C GLU A 145 -5.37 1.33 -5.39
N SER A 146 -6.70 1.35 -5.32
CA SER A 146 -7.40 1.50 -4.06
C SER A 146 -7.33 0.21 -3.23
N VAL A 147 -7.47 0.34 -1.91
CA VAL A 147 -7.47 -0.80 -0.98
C VAL A 147 -8.50 -1.85 -1.39
N LEU A 148 -9.70 -1.42 -1.78
CA LEU A 148 -10.76 -2.32 -2.20
C LEU A 148 -10.40 -3.08 -3.48
N GLN A 149 -9.88 -2.41 -4.50
CA GLN A 149 -9.46 -3.04 -5.76
C GLN A 149 -8.42 -4.14 -5.51
N ARG A 150 -7.46 -3.89 -4.62
CA ARG A 150 -6.42 -4.85 -4.27
C ARG A 150 -6.97 -6.10 -3.58
N ILE A 151 -7.95 -5.96 -2.69
CA ILE A 151 -8.61 -7.08 -2.01
C ILE A 151 -9.40 -7.91 -3.02
N VAL A 152 -10.21 -7.27 -3.87
CA VAL A 152 -11.02 -7.94 -4.88
C VAL A 152 -10.14 -8.72 -5.86
N LEU A 153 -9.06 -8.11 -6.38
CA LEU A 153 -8.14 -8.78 -7.30
C LEU A 153 -7.45 -9.99 -6.66
N ARG A 154 -7.11 -9.93 -5.36
CA ARG A 154 -6.54 -11.09 -4.67
C ARG A 154 -7.51 -12.24 -4.55
N ILE A 155 -8.78 -11.98 -4.25
CA ILE A 155 -9.80 -13.02 -4.13
C ILE A 155 -10.08 -13.65 -5.50
N THR A 156 -10.18 -12.82 -6.55
CA THR A 156 -10.47 -13.30 -7.91
C THR A 156 -9.33 -14.14 -8.51
N ASN A 157 -8.08 -13.81 -8.21
CA ASN A 157 -6.91 -14.56 -8.70
C ASN A 157 -6.57 -15.81 -7.85
N SER A 158 -7.28 -16.05 -6.76
CA SER A 158 -7.08 -17.22 -5.88
C SER A 158 -8.07 -18.35 -6.16
N ILE A 159 -8.99 -18.16 -7.10
CA ILE A 159 -9.94 -19.14 -7.61
C ILE A 159 -9.48 -19.65 -8.98
#